data_c0ec7765cd686c9b6bbf41da621af595
#
_entry.id   c0ec7765cd686c9b6bbf41da621af595
#
_cell.length_a   1.000
_cell.length_b   1.000
_cell.length_c   1.000
_cell.angle_alpha   90.00
_cell.angle_beta   90.00
_cell.angle_gamma   90.00
#
_symmetry.space_group_name_H-M   'P 1'
#
loop_
_entity.id
_entity.type
_entity.pdbx_description
1 polymer ?
#
loop_
_entity_poly.entity_id
_entity_poly.type
_entity_poly.pdbx_seq_one_letter_code
_entity_poly.pdbx_strand_id
1 'polypeptide(L)'
;LVCRIDAPCVWVESLYVEEAHRRRGVASRLYGEAEELARFYGESTLYNYVHPNNDPMIAFLARRGYDVLNLIEIRKPYPGEEFETRIPVGEHSFKY
;
A
#
# COMPACT_ATOMS: atom_id res chain seq x y z
N LEU A 1 7.04 2.14 9.97
CA LEU A 1 7.16 1.79 8.54
C LEU A 1 8.04 0.57 8.38
N VAL A 2 7.52 -0.45 7.75
CA VAL A 2 8.28 -1.66 7.43
C VAL A 2 8.44 -1.74 5.92
N CYS A 3 9.69 -1.78 5.46
CA CYS A 3 10.01 -1.91 4.05
C CYS A 3 10.69 -3.25 3.79
N ARG A 4 10.34 -3.86 2.65
CA ARG A 4 11.05 -5.00 2.10
C ARG A 4 11.86 -4.52 0.90
N ILE A 5 13.14 -4.89 0.87
CA ILE A 5 14.02 -4.57 -0.25
C ILE A 5 14.25 -5.82 -1.07
N ASP A 6 13.85 -5.74 -2.32
CA ASP A 6 14.08 -6.78 -3.32
C ASP A 6 14.68 -6.05 -4.51
N ALA A 7 15.99 -5.81 -4.41
CA ALA A 7 16.68 -4.86 -5.27
C ALA A 7 16.42 -5.11 -6.77
N PRO A 8 16.12 -4.04 -7.55
CA PRO A 8 16.12 -2.63 -7.15
C PRO A 8 14.83 -2.14 -6.47
N CYS A 9 13.81 -2.98 -6.30
CA CYS A 9 12.49 -2.60 -5.82
C CYS A 9 12.45 -2.44 -4.30
N VAL A 10 11.77 -1.42 -3.82
CA VAL A 10 11.48 -1.20 -2.40
C VAL A 10 9.96 -1.23 -2.20
N TRP A 11 9.51 -2.11 -1.31
CA TRP A 11 8.11 -2.35 -1.01
C TRP A 11 7.79 -1.85 0.39
N VAL A 12 6.75 -1.05 0.51
CA VAL A 12 6.22 -0.67 1.83
C VAL A 12 5.20 -1.73 2.23
N GLU A 13 5.53 -2.53 3.22
CA GLU A 13 4.67 -3.62 3.69
C GLU A 13 3.73 -3.19 4.80
N SER A 14 4.13 -2.22 5.61
CA SER A 14 3.26 -1.68 6.63
C SER A 14 3.65 -0.27 7.03
N LEU A 15 2.65 0.49 7.42
CA LEU A 15 2.83 1.81 8.01
C LEU A 15 1.89 1.91 9.20
N TYR A 16 2.46 2.16 10.37
CA TYR A 16 1.69 2.47 11.56
C TYR A 16 2.25 3.71 12.23
N VAL A 17 1.36 4.63 12.57
CA VAL A 17 1.70 5.83 13.32
C VAL A 17 0.82 5.85 14.56
N GLU A 18 1.43 5.93 15.74
CA GLU A 18 0.69 6.01 16.99
C GLU A 18 -0.28 7.20 16.95
N GLU A 19 -1.46 7.02 17.55
CA GLU A 19 -2.53 8.02 17.50
C GLU A 19 -2.06 9.41 17.95
N ALA A 20 -1.21 9.47 18.98
CA ALA A 20 -0.66 10.72 19.51
C ALA A 20 0.20 11.47 18.48
N HIS A 21 0.71 10.78 17.46
CA HIS A 21 1.59 11.33 16.43
C HIS A 21 0.91 11.47 15.07
N ARG A 22 -0.34 11.04 14.92
CA ARG A 22 -1.08 11.17 13.67
C ARG A 22 -1.32 12.64 13.37
N ARG A 23 -1.37 12.97 12.05
CA ARG A 23 -1.56 14.35 11.54
C ARG A 23 -0.42 15.32 11.84
N ARG A 24 0.75 14.80 12.25
CA ARG A 24 1.96 15.61 12.48
C ARG A 24 2.98 15.46 11.35
N GLY A 25 2.58 14.90 10.22
CA GLY A 25 3.49 14.69 9.09
C GLY A 25 4.46 13.53 9.28
N VAL A 26 4.26 12.67 10.28
CA VAL A 26 5.14 11.54 10.54
C VAL A 26 5.12 10.55 9.38
N ALA A 27 3.93 10.21 8.88
CA ALA A 27 3.78 9.32 7.74
C ALA A 27 4.47 9.89 6.50
N SER A 28 4.29 11.19 6.23
CA SER A 28 4.95 11.86 5.10
C SER A 28 6.46 11.83 5.22
N ARG A 29 7.02 12.02 6.41
CA ARG A 29 8.46 11.90 6.64
C ARG A 29 8.98 10.49 6.40
N LEU A 30 8.26 9.50 6.91
CA LEU A 30 8.63 8.10 6.73
C LEU A 30 8.62 7.72 5.26
N TYR A 31 7.62 8.17 4.52
CA TYR A 31 7.56 7.95 3.07
C TYR A 31 8.70 8.67 2.35
N GLY A 32 9.04 9.89 2.76
CA GLY A 32 10.18 10.61 2.21
C GLY A 32 11.48 9.83 2.38
N GLU A 33 11.71 9.24 3.55
CA GLU A 33 12.88 8.40 3.82
C GLU A 33 12.87 7.12 2.97
N ALA A 34 11.72 6.49 2.83
CA ALA A 34 11.59 5.29 1.99
C ALA A 34 11.81 5.63 0.51
N GLU A 35 11.34 6.78 0.06
CA GLU A 35 11.58 7.26 -1.30
C GLU A 35 13.06 7.52 -1.56
N GLU A 36 13.79 8.05 -0.56
CA GLU A 36 15.25 8.20 -0.66
C GLU A 36 15.93 6.84 -0.80
N LEU A 37 15.48 5.85 -0.03
CA LEU A 37 15.99 4.50 -0.12
C LEU A 37 15.76 3.91 -1.51
N ALA A 38 14.57 4.11 -2.09
CA ALA A 38 14.28 3.66 -3.44
C ALA A 38 15.22 4.30 -4.45
N ARG A 39 15.46 5.60 -4.35
CA ARG A 39 16.41 6.30 -5.23
C ARG A 39 17.82 5.76 -5.10
N PHE A 40 18.22 5.38 -3.90
CA PHE A 40 19.53 4.73 -3.68
C PHE A 40 19.67 3.45 -4.51
N TYR A 41 18.58 2.69 -4.67
CA TYR A 41 18.56 1.48 -5.50
C TYR A 41 18.23 1.74 -6.97
N GLY A 42 18.12 3.01 -7.38
CA GLY A 42 17.88 3.38 -8.77
C GLY A 42 16.41 3.37 -9.17
N GLU A 43 15.48 3.28 -8.21
CA GLU A 43 14.04 3.31 -8.49
C GLU A 43 13.45 4.71 -8.33
N SER A 44 12.41 5.00 -9.10
CA SER A 44 11.68 6.26 -9.02
C SER A 44 10.39 6.15 -8.22
N THR A 45 10.05 4.97 -7.71
CA THR A 45 8.81 4.75 -6.98
C THR A 45 8.99 3.73 -5.86
N LEU A 46 8.07 3.77 -4.91
CA LEU A 46 7.85 2.70 -3.95
C LEU A 46 6.67 1.85 -4.41
N TYR A 47 6.68 0.59 -4.03
CA TYR A 47 5.55 -0.31 -4.21
C TYR A 47 4.85 -0.47 -2.87
N ASN A 48 3.52 -0.43 -2.86
CA ASN A 48 2.75 -0.39 -1.62
C ASN A 48 1.72 -1.50 -1.58
N TYR A 49 1.66 -2.24 -0.47
CA TYR A 49 0.60 -3.18 -0.19
C TYR A 49 -0.47 -2.48 0.64
N VAL A 50 -1.68 -2.40 0.11
CA VAL A 50 -2.80 -1.73 0.78
C VAL A 50 -4.06 -2.55 0.56
N HIS A 51 -4.80 -2.80 1.62
CA HIS A 51 -6.12 -3.43 1.49
C HIS A 51 -7.09 -2.49 0.76
N PRO A 52 -7.92 -3.01 -0.14
CA PRO A 52 -8.84 -2.19 -0.95
C PRO A 52 -9.84 -1.36 -0.12
N ASN A 53 -10.10 -1.76 1.12
CA ASN A 53 -11.01 -1.04 2.01
C ASN A 53 -10.29 -0.07 2.97
N ASN A 54 -8.99 0.07 2.85
CA ASN A 54 -8.23 1.00 3.67
C ASN A 54 -8.25 2.39 3.03
N ASP A 55 -9.40 3.04 3.13
CA ASP A 55 -9.63 4.34 2.48
C ASP A 55 -8.67 5.43 2.97
N PRO A 56 -8.37 5.55 4.28
CA PRO A 56 -7.40 6.56 4.72
C PRO A 56 -6.02 6.39 4.11
N MET A 57 -5.55 5.15 4.00
CA MET A 57 -4.23 4.88 3.42
C MET A 57 -4.22 5.14 1.91
N ILE A 58 -5.28 4.73 1.21
CA ILE A 58 -5.41 4.97 -0.22
C ILE A 58 -5.43 6.48 -0.50
N ALA A 59 -6.17 7.25 0.29
CA ALA A 59 -6.22 8.71 0.16
C ALA A 59 -4.86 9.35 0.45
N PHE A 60 -4.15 8.86 1.46
CA PHE A 60 -2.80 9.33 1.77
C PHE A 60 -1.85 9.09 0.60
N LEU A 61 -1.87 7.87 0.04
CA LEU A 61 -1.03 7.52 -1.10
C LEU A 61 -1.36 8.37 -2.33
N ALA A 62 -2.64 8.58 -2.61
CA ALA A 62 -3.07 9.40 -3.76
C ALA A 62 -2.55 10.84 -3.63
N ARG A 63 -2.58 11.41 -2.42
CA ARG A 63 -2.05 12.77 -2.20
C ARG A 63 -0.55 12.85 -2.43
N ARG A 64 0.17 11.76 -2.27
CA ARG A 64 1.61 11.70 -2.55
C ARG A 64 1.93 11.26 -3.97
N GLY A 65 0.92 11.06 -4.81
CA GLY A 65 1.08 10.68 -6.22
C GLY A 65 1.09 9.20 -6.50
N TYR A 66 0.77 8.37 -5.51
CA TYR A 66 0.66 6.91 -5.68
C TYR A 66 -0.78 6.55 -6.02
N ASP A 67 -1.12 6.61 -7.29
CA ASP A 67 -2.49 6.40 -7.77
C ASP A 67 -2.58 5.42 -8.95
N VAL A 68 -1.52 4.69 -9.21
CA VAL A 68 -1.49 3.68 -10.27
C VAL A 68 -1.64 2.29 -9.65
N LEU A 69 -2.69 1.58 -10.04
CA LEU A 69 -2.87 0.18 -9.66
C LEU A 69 -1.90 -0.67 -10.47
N ASN A 70 -0.90 -1.24 -9.80
CA ASN A 70 0.16 -1.98 -10.47
C ASN A 70 -0.23 -3.45 -10.67
N LEU A 71 -0.73 -4.09 -9.62
CA LEU A 71 -1.15 -5.49 -9.66
C LEU A 71 -2.13 -5.77 -8.53
N ILE A 72 -2.77 -6.93 -8.58
CA ILE A 72 -3.67 -7.39 -7.53
C ILE A 72 -3.20 -8.73 -6.97
N GLU A 73 -3.55 -8.99 -5.71
CA GLU A 73 -3.26 -10.26 -5.05
C GLU A 73 -4.56 -11.07 -4.97
N ILE A 74 -4.52 -12.31 -5.47
CA ILE A 74 -5.70 -13.18 -5.52
C ILE A 74 -5.36 -14.50 -4.81
N ARG A 75 -6.26 -14.93 -3.93
CA ARG A 75 -6.12 -16.18 -3.20
C ARG A 75 -7.39 -17.03 -3.30
N LYS A 76 -7.27 -18.29 -2.92
CA LYS A 76 -8.45 -19.13 -2.71
C LYS A 76 -9.10 -18.77 -1.37
N PRO A 77 -10.42 -18.86 -1.26
CA PRO A 77 -11.06 -18.70 0.05
C PRO A 77 -10.63 -19.81 1.01
N TYR A 78 -10.58 -19.49 2.28
CA TYR A 78 -10.41 -20.51 3.32
C TYR A 78 -11.70 -21.32 3.46
N PRO A 79 -11.62 -22.60 3.88
CA PRO A 79 -12.82 -23.39 4.11
C PRO A 79 -13.81 -22.70 5.07
N GLY A 80 -15.06 -22.54 4.63
CA GLY A 80 -16.10 -21.90 5.44
C GLY A 80 -16.07 -20.38 5.47
N GLU A 81 -15.14 -19.77 4.78
CA GLU A 81 -15.05 -18.31 4.71
C GLU A 81 -16.22 -17.72 3.93
N GLU A 82 -16.85 -16.69 4.48
CA GLU A 82 -17.95 -15.97 3.85
C GLU A 82 -17.50 -14.54 3.49
N PHE A 83 -18.06 -14.00 2.40
CA PHE A 83 -17.71 -12.67 1.91
C PHE A 83 -18.99 -11.84 1.78
N GLU A 84 -18.96 -10.62 2.29
CA GLU A 84 -20.10 -9.72 2.28
C GLU A 84 -20.09 -8.76 1.09
N THR A 85 -18.94 -8.58 0.46
CA THR A 85 -18.81 -7.59 -0.60
C THR A 85 -18.09 -8.17 -1.82
N ARG A 86 -18.10 -7.38 -2.88
CA ARG A 86 -17.34 -7.66 -4.10
C ARG A 86 -16.65 -6.38 -4.55
N ILE A 87 -15.48 -6.53 -5.11
CA ILE A 87 -14.70 -5.39 -5.61
C ILE A 87 -14.43 -5.59 -7.09
N PRO A 88 -14.83 -4.63 -7.94
CA PRO A 88 -14.54 -4.67 -9.36
C PRO A 88 -13.12 -4.17 -9.65
N VAL A 89 -12.43 -4.84 -10.55
CA VAL A 89 -11.16 -4.39 -11.10
C VAL A 89 -11.26 -4.59 -12.61
N GLY A 90 -11.38 -3.48 -13.34
CA GLY A 90 -11.71 -3.53 -14.76
C GLY A 90 -13.06 -4.22 -14.97
N GLU A 91 -13.09 -5.23 -15.81
CA GLU A 91 -14.30 -6.03 -16.07
C GLU A 91 -14.46 -7.21 -15.12
N HIS A 92 -13.53 -7.40 -14.20
CA HIS A 92 -13.51 -8.52 -13.28
C HIS A 92 -14.06 -8.12 -11.91
N SER A 93 -14.66 -9.06 -11.21
CA SER A 93 -15.23 -8.82 -9.89
C SER A 93 -14.75 -9.91 -8.93
N PHE A 94 -14.27 -9.48 -7.78
CA PHE A 94 -13.68 -10.37 -6.79
C PHE A 94 -14.44 -10.29 -5.46
N LYS A 95 -14.57 -11.42 -4.78
CA LYS A 95 -15.10 -11.45 -3.41
C LYS A 95 -14.13 -10.74 -2.46
N TYR A 96 -14.69 -10.03 -1.49
CA TYR A 96 -13.87 -9.35 -0.50
C TYR A 96 -14.49 -9.39 0.89
#